data_5edcae17cf9af2ff7b8a8ff6d3050938
#
_entry.id   5edcae17cf9af2ff7b8a8ff6d3050938
#
_cell.length_a   1.000
_cell.length_b   1.000
_cell.length_c   1.000
_cell.angle_alpha   90.00
_cell.angle_beta   90.00
_cell.angle_gamma   90.00
#
_symmetry.space_group_name_H-M   'P 1'
#
loop_
_entity.id
_entity.type
_entity.pdbx_description
1 polymer ?
#
loop_
_entity_poly.entity_id
_entity_poly.type
_entity_poly.pdbx_seq_one_letter_code
_entity_poly.pdbx_strand_id
1 'polypeptide(L)'
;MFQHSLNCYSTLRRLALVVLWSVSCSASNAADLFDAGTIDQLIKNDQLILALEKVDQLLDLQPNAAVPLFLKARILTTDGKSDQAVTIYEKLIAVEPDLPEAYNNLGLIYAAGGNLEKATKYFQLGLQTNPTYATLYQNLSTLYAGRAISAYREALLGTDADESSGDFRALDLLPLDMLGKH
;
A
#
# COMPACT_ATOMS: atom_id res chain seq x y z
N MET A 1 55.29 -18.02 -36.60
CA MET A 1 54.43 -18.69 -35.62
C MET A 1 53.88 -17.74 -34.53
N PHE A 2 53.88 -16.42 -34.72
CA PHE A 2 53.50 -15.40 -33.70
C PHE A 2 52.26 -14.56 -34.12
N GLN A 3 51.66 -14.80 -35.28
CA GLN A 3 50.58 -13.95 -35.78
C GLN A 3 49.18 -14.44 -35.40
N HIS A 4 49.01 -15.68 -34.90
CA HIS A 4 47.71 -16.25 -34.58
C HIS A 4 47.24 -15.97 -33.13
N SER A 5 48.13 -15.58 -32.21
CA SER A 5 47.73 -15.33 -30.82
C SER A 5 47.10 -13.95 -30.57
N LEU A 6 47.37 -12.95 -31.40
CA LEU A 6 46.86 -11.59 -31.25
C LEU A 6 45.40 -11.42 -31.68
N ASN A 7 44.91 -12.29 -32.57
CA ASN A 7 43.50 -12.20 -33.04
C ASN A 7 42.50 -12.81 -32.06
N CYS A 8 42.96 -13.76 -31.21
CA CYS A 8 42.07 -14.36 -30.20
C CYS A 8 41.72 -13.43 -29.06
N TYR A 9 42.66 -12.58 -28.63
CA TYR A 9 42.42 -11.59 -27.56
C TYR A 9 41.50 -10.44 -27.98
N SER A 10 41.49 -10.05 -29.27
CA SER A 10 40.63 -8.96 -29.77
C SER A 10 39.18 -9.41 -29.89
N THR A 11 38.89 -10.66 -30.18
CA THR A 11 37.54 -11.23 -30.25
C THR A 11 36.97 -11.49 -28.86
N LEU A 12 37.77 -11.99 -27.93
CA LEU A 12 37.32 -12.14 -26.51
C LEU A 12 37.00 -10.78 -25.85
N ARG A 13 37.81 -9.75 -26.14
CA ARG A 13 37.54 -8.41 -25.59
C ARG A 13 36.28 -7.75 -26.18
N ARG A 14 35.94 -8.03 -27.45
CA ARG A 14 34.71 -7.55 -28.08
C ARG A 14 33.49 -8.30 -27.56
N LEU A 15 33.58 -9.61 -27.30
CA LEU A 15 32.50 -10.40 -26.70
C LEU A 15 32.24 -9.99 -25.22
N ALA A 16 33.29 -9.71 -24.44
CA ALA A 16 33.14 -9.23 -23.08
C ALA A 16 32.47 -7.85 -22.98
N LEU A 17 32.73 -6.94 -23.94
CA LEU A 17 32.10 -5.62 -23.99
C LEU A 17 30.62 -5.71 -24.41
N VAL A 18 30.23 -6.64 -25.27
CA VAL A 18 28.84 -6.84 -25.69
C VAL A 18 28.03 -7.45 -24.54
N VAL A 19 28.61 -8.36 -23.75
CA VAL A 19 27.94 -8.94 -22.58
C VAL A 19 27.77 -7.92 -21.46
N LEU A 20 28.78 -7.05 -21.24
CA LEU A 20 28.67 -5.96 -20.28
C LEU A 20 27.66 -4.88 -20.69
N TRP A 21 27.46 -4.66 -21.98
CA TRP A 21 26.48 -3.69 -22.48
C TRP A 21 25.04 -4.23 -22.45
N SER A 22 24.86 -5.54 -22.62
CA SER A 22 23.53 -6.18 -22.49
C SER A 22 23.04 -6.24 -21.04
N VAL A 23 23.95 -6.34 -20.05
CA VAL A 23 23.60 -6.30 -18.63
C VAL A 23 23.28 -4.87 -18.17
N SER A 24 23.91 -3.84 -18.74
CA SER A 24 23.59 -2.44 -18.43
C SER A 24 22.25 -1.97 -19.01
N CYS A 25 21.76 -2.60 -20.09
CA CYS A 25 20.47 -2.25 -20.69
C CYS A 25 19.28 -2.83 -19.92
N SER A 26 19.49 -3.89 -19.13
CA SER A 26 18.42 -4.50 -18.32
C SER A 26 18.11 -3.75 -17.03
N ALA A 27 19.06 -2.94 -16.52
CA ALA A 27 18.87 -2.16 -15.29
C ALA A 27 18.06 -0.88 -15.51
N SER A 28 18.10 -0.30 -16.71
CA SER A 28 17.30 0.90 -17.03
C SER A 28 15.83 0.60 -17.24
N ASN A 29 15.47 -0.60 -17.70
CA ASN A 29 14.07 -0.99 -17.89
C ASN A 29 13.31 -1.24 -16.58
N ALA A 30 13.99 -1.58 -15.51
CA ALA A 30 13.35 -1.78 -14.19
C ALA A 30 12.99 -0.46 -13.51
N ALA A 31 13.78 0.59 -13.73
CA ALA A 31 13.50 1.92 -13.19
C ALA A 31 12.38 2.65 -13.98
N ASP A 32 12.27 2.41 -15.31
CA ASP A 32 11.19 2.97 -16.14
C ASP A 32 9.84 2.24 -15.96
N LEU A 33 9.85 1.03 -15.40
CA LEU A 33 8.63 0.27 -15.10
C LEU A 33 7.92 0.74 -13.83
N PHE A 34 8.60 1.50 -12.97
CA PHE A 34 8.05 1.91 -11.69
C PHE A 34 8.00 3.43 -11.51
N ASP A 35 6.92 4.02 -11.94
CA ASP A 35 6.45 5.30 -11.41
C ASP A 35 5.21 5.04 -10.53
N ALA A 36 5.39 5.21 -9.21
CA ALA A 36 4.28 5.11 -8.24
C ALA A 36 3.12 6.05 -8.61
N GLY A 37 3.41 7.19 -9.22
CA GLY A 37 2.42 8.12 -9.74
C GLY A 37 1.58 7.52 -10.87
N THR A 38 2.18 6.72 -11.73
CA THR A 38 1.45 5.99 -12.78
C THR A 38 0.46 4.99 -12.19
N ILE A 39 0.86 4.24 -11.15
CA ILE A 39 -0.05 3.29 -10.47
C ILE A 39 -1.20 4.04 -9.78
N ASP A 40 -0.92 5.17 -9.13
CA ASP A 40 -1.96 6.01 -8.52
C ASP A 40 -2.95 6.56 -9.55
N GLN A 41 -2.48 6.94 -10.73
CA GLN A 41 -3.36 7.36 -11.83
C GLN A 41 -4.23 6.21 -12.34
N LEU A 42 -3.68 5.01 -12.46
CA LEU A 42 -4.45 3.83 -12.87
C LEU A 42 -5.55 3.52 -11.84
N ILE A 43 -5.26 3.62 -10.54
CA ILE A 43 -6.26 3.44 -9.48
C ILE A 43 -7.36 4.52 -9.59
N LYS A 44 -6.99 5.80 -9.75
CA LYS A 44 -7.93 6.92 -9.90
C LYS A 44 -8.82 6.79 -11.14
N ASN A 45 -8.33 6.16 -12.20
CA ASN A 45 -9.05 5.93 -13.45
C ASN A 45 -9.80 4.57 -13.47
N ASP A 46 -9.90 3.90 -12.31
CA ASP A 46 -10.56 2.59 -12.17
C ASP A 46 -9.95 1.47 -13.04
N GLN A 47 -8.69 1.64 -13.45
CA GLN A 47 -7.93 0.66 -14.23
C GLN A 47 -7.21 -0.35 -13.32
N LEU A 48 -7.95 -0.97 -12.40
CA LEU A 48 -7.41 -1.77 -11.29
C LEU A 48 -6.69 -3.03 -11.77
N ILE A 49 -7.16 -3.67 -12.85
CA ILE A 49 -6.53 -4.86 -13.43
C ILE A 49 -5.11 -4.53 -13.92
N LEU A 50 -4.97 -3.44 -14.67
CA LEU A 50 -3.68 -3.02 -15.21
C LEU A 50 -2.74 -2.55 -14.09
N ALA A 51 -3.27 -1.85 -13.08
CA ALA A 51 -2.50 -1.47 -11.90
C ALA A 51 -1.97 -2.69 -11.15
N LEU A 52 -2.81 -3.72 -10.96
CA LEU A 52 -2.45 -4.96 -10.28
C LEU A 52 -1.37 -5.74 -11.05
N GLU A 53 -1.54 -5.90 -12.38
CA GLU A 53 -0.55 -6.55 -13.23
C GLU A 53 0.84 -5.90 -13.11
N LYS A 54 0.90 -4.56 -13.18
CA LYS A 54 2.17 -3.82 -13.05
C LYS A 54 2.81 -4.02 -11.68
N VAL A 55 2.02 -3.99 -10.61
CA VAL A 55 2.53 -4.19 -9.25
C VAL A 55 2.97 -5.64 -9.04
N ASP A 56 2.26 -6.62 -9.60
CA ASP A 56 2.63 -8.03 -9.50
C ASP A 56 3.96 -8.32 -10.20
N GLN A 57 4.21 -7.74 -11.39
CA GLN A 57 5.51 -7.83 -12.07
C GLN A 57 6.68 -7.33 -11.20
N LEU A 58 6.44 -6.29 -10.39
CA LEU A 58 7.45 -5.79 -9.44
C LEU A 58 7.66 -6.75 -8.27
N LEU A 59 6.58 -7.31 -7.75
CA LEU A 59 6.63 -8.27 -6.65
C LEU A 59 7.24 -9.60 -7.06
N ASP A 60 7.15 -10.00 -8.35
CA ASP A 60 7.88 -11.15 -8.88
C ASP A 60 9.40 -10.95 -8.82
N LEU A 61 9.86 -9.72 -9.02
CA LEU A 61 11.28 -9.37 -8.91
C LEU A 61 11.71 -9.16 -7.45
N GLN A 62 10.85 -8.55 -6.63
CA GLN A 62 11.12 -8.19 -5.24
C GLN A 62 9.90 -8.50 -4.35
N PRO A 63 9.72 -9.76 -3.91
CA PRO A 63 8.52 -10.24 -3.23
C PRO A 63 8.17 -9.54 -1.90
N ASN A 64 9.14 -8.83 -1.30
CA ASN A 64 8.98 -8.16 -0.01
C ASN A 64 9.22 -6.64 -0.11
N ALA A 65 9.23 -6.07 -1.31
CA ALA A 65 9.37 -4.63 -1.48
C ALA A 65 8.15 -3.90 -0.90
N ALA A 66 8.38 -2.99 0.05
CA ALA A 66 7.32 -2.34 0.83
C ALA A 66 6.36 -1.53 -0.05
N VAL A 67 6.90 -0.73 -0.97
CA VAL A 67 6.08 0.14 -1.85
C VAL A 67 5.16 -0.68 -2.76
N PRO A 68 5.62 -1.71 -3.51
CA PRO A 68 4.73 -2.58 -4.28
C PRO A 68 3.70 -3.32 -3.42
N LEU A 69 4.06 -3.82 -2.22
CA LEU A 69 3.10 -4.44 -1.31
C LEU A 69 2.01 -3.45 -0.90
N PHE A 70 2.38 -2.23 -0.54
CA PHE A 70 1.43 -1.18 -0.17
C PHE A 70 0.48 -0.85 -1.31
N LEU A 71 0.99 -0.67 -2.53
CA LEU A 71 0.19 -0.39 -3.72
C LEU A 71 -0.76 -1.55 -4.04
N LYS A 72 -0.28 -2.80 -3.96
CA LYS A 72 -1.13 -3.99 -4.14
C LYS A 72 -2.30 -4.02 -3.16
N ALA A 73 -2.03 -3.79 -1.88
CA ALA A 73 -3.06 -3.76 -0.85
C ALA A 73 -4.08 -2.65 -1.10
N ARG A 74 -3.64 -1.47 -1.54
CA ARG A 74 -4.54 -0.37 -1.92
C ARG A 74 -5.42 -0.70 -3.12
N ILE A 75 -4.85 -1.29 -4.18
CA ILE A 75 -5.61 -1.73 -5.35
C ILE A 75 -6.67 -2.73 -4.94
N LEU A 76 -6.33 -3.72 -4.12
CA LEU A 76 -7.26 -4.73 -3.61
C LEU A 76 -8.36 -4.12 -2.73
N THR A 77 -8.02 -3.11 -1.92
CA THR A 77 -9.01 -2.37 -1.11
C THR A 77 -10.01 -1.64 -2.02
N THR A 78 -9.52 -0.96 -3.05
CA THR A 78 -10.36 -0.25 -4.03
C THR A 78 -11.22 -1.21 -4.83
N ASP A 79 -10.72 -2.41 -5.16
CA ASP A 79 -11.45 -3.49 -5.85
C ASP A 79 -12.46 -4.24 -4.94
N GLY A 80 -12.61 -3.82 -3.68
CA GLY A 80 -13.52 -4.45 -2.71
C GLY A 80 -13.02 -5.80 -2.16
N LYS A 81 -11.79 -6.21 -2.49
CA LYS A 81 -11.17 -7.46 -2.02
C LYS A 81 -10.50 -7.29 -0.66
N SER A 82 -11.29 -6.85 0.33
CA SER A 82 -10.80 -6.44 1.65
C SER A 82 -9.99 -7.51 2.37
N ASP A 83 -10.41 -8.79 2.32
CA ASP A 83 -9.68 -9.88 3.00
C ASP A 83 -8.28 -10.09 2.41
N GLN A 84 -8.15 -9.97 1.09
CA GLN A 84 -6.86 -10.06 0.43
C GLN A 84 -5.99 -8.84 0.76
N ALA A 85 -6.58 -7.65 0.81
CA ALA A 85 -5.88 -6.43 1.19
C ALA A 85 -5.34 -6.53 2.62
N VAL A 86 -6.15 -7.01 3.57
CA VAL A 86 -5.73 -7.26 4.96
C VAL A 86 -4.49 -8.14 4.99
N THR A 87 -4.51 -9.29 4.29
CA THR A 87 -3.36 -10.22 4.24
C THR A 87 -2.08 -9.54 3.75
N ILE A 88 -2.19 -8.68 2.72
CA ILE A 88 -1.04 -7.96 2.18
C ILE A 88 -0.56 -6.86 3.14
N TYR A 89 -1.47 -6.11 3.78
CA TYR A 89 -1.08 -5.11 4.78
C TYR A 89 -0.42 -5.75 6.01
N GLU A 90 -0.91 -6.91 6.47
CA GLU A 90 -0.28 -7.65 7.57
C GLU A 90 1.12 -8.14 7.19
N LYS A 91 1.30 -8.62 5.96
CA LYS A 91 2.64 -8.93 5.43
C LYS A 91 3.52 -7.69 5.39
N LEU A 92 3.00 -6.55 4.96
CA LEU A 92 3.73 -5.29 4.89
C LEU A 92 4.19 -4.83 6.28
N ILE A 93 3.33 -4.88 7.28
CA ILE A 93 3.69 -4.56 8.68
C ILE A 93 4.79 -5.49 9.22
N ALA A 94 4.80 -6.75 8.80
CA ALA A 94 5.86 -7.68 9.20
C ALA A 94 7.22 -7.33 8.58
N VAL A 95 7.24 -6.71 7.39
CA VAL A 95 8.45 -6.27 6.67
C VAL A 95 8.89 -4.88 7.13
N GLU A 96 7.93 -3.96 7.26
CA GLU A 96 8.11 -2.54 7.60
C GLU A 96 7.18 -2.18 8.77
N PRO A 97 7.55 -2.53 10.00
CA PRO A 97 6.70 -2.31 11.17
C PRO A 97 6.50 -0.82 11.52
N ASP A 98 7.37 0.05 11.04
CA ASP A 98 7.33 1.49 11.31
C ASP A 98 6.55 2.30 10.25
N LEU A 99 5.71 1.65 9.43
CA LEU A 99 4.92 2.28 8.37
C LEU A 99 3.49 2.57 8.87
N PRO A 100 3.16 3.77 9.40
CA PRO A 100 1.87 4.10 9.98
C PRO A 100 0.71 4.01 8.98
N GLU A 101 0.98 4.20 7.67
CA GLU A 101 -0.01 4.11 6.61
C GLU A 101 -0.61 2.70 6.48
N ALA A 102 0.18 1.66 6.71
CA ALA A 102 -0.32 0.29 6.67
C ALA A 102 -1.30 0.01 7.82
N TYR A 103 -0.98 0.48 9.02
CA TYR A 103 -1.87 0.39 10.18
C TYR A 103 -3.15 1.21 9.99
N ASN A 104 -3.03 2.42 9.43
CA ASN A 104 -4.17 3.26 9.10
C ASN A 104 -5.13 2.55 8.16
N ASN A 105 -4.63 1.98 7.08
CA ASN A 105 -5.46 1.31 6.08
C ASN A 105 -6.11 0.04 6.61
N LEU A 106 -5.41 -0.74 7.45
CA LEU A 106 -6.02 -1.86 8.18
C LEU A 106 -7.15 -1.40 9.10
N GLY A 107 -6.92 -0.32 9.86
CA GLY A 107 -7.94 0.28 10.71
C GLY A 107 -9.18 0.68 9.91
N LEU A 108 -9.01 1.33 8.77
CA LEU A 108 -10.11 1.73 7.88
C LEU A 108 -10.89 0.54 7.33
N ILE A 109 -10.20 -0.52 6.87
CA ILE A 109 -10.85 -1.74 6.38
C ILE A 109 -11.70 -2.38 7.49
N TYR A 110 -11.18 -2.49 8.72
CA TYR A 110 -11.91 -3.06 9.83
C TYR A 110 -13.06 -2.16 10.29
N ALA A 111 -12.90 -0.84 10.25
CA ALA A 111 -13.98 0.10 10.55
C ALA A 111 -15.13 -0.01 9.54
N ALA A 112 -14.80 -0.08 8.24
CA ALA A 112 -15.78 -0.28 7.17
C ALA A 112 -16.53 -1.62 7.28
N GLY A 113 -15.86 -2.66 7.78
CA GLY A 113 -16.45 -3.97 8.09
C GLY A 113 -17.19 -4.03 9.43
N GLY A 114 -17.36 -2.90 10.15
CA GLY A 114 -18.04 -2.85 11.46
C GLY A 114 -17.21 -3.37 12.63
N ASN A 115 -15.99 -3.85 12.43
CA ASN A 115 -15.13 -4.33 13.49
C ASN A 115 -14.36 -3.18 14.16
N LEU A 116 -15.08 -2.40 14.97
CA LEU A 116 -14.55 -1.18 15.59
C LEU A 116 -13.44 -1.46 16.61
N GLU A 117 -13.42 -2.65 17.19
CA GLU A 117 -12.36 -3.06 18.14
C GLU A 117 -11.03 -3.22 17.41
N LYS A 118 -11.01 -3.99 16.32
CA LYS A 118 -9.80 -4.15 15.50
C LYS A 118 -9.37 -2.83 14.86
N ALA A 119 -10.31 -2.01 14.39
CA ALA A 119 -10.02 -0.68 13.86
C ALA A 119 -9.28 0.18 14.89
N THR A 120 -9.83 0.27 16.11
CA THR A 120 -9.20 0.98 17.23
C THR A 120 -7.78 0.48 17.50
N LYS A 121 -7.62 -0.86 17.57
CA LYS A 121 -6.32 -1.48 17.81
C LYS A 121 -5.29 -1.07 16.76
N TYR A 122 -5.63 -1.17 15.47
CA TYR A 122 -4.68 -0.84 14.40
C TYR A 122 -4.36 0.65 14.36
N PHE A 123 -5.31 1.54 14.57
CA PHE A 123 -5.02 2.98 14.69
C PHE A 123 -4.08 3.28 15.87
N GLN A 124 -4.27 2.64 17.02
CA GLN A 124 -3.40 2.80 18.18
C GLN A 124 -1.99 2.26 17.92
N LEU A 125 -1.86 1.10 17.27
CA LEU A 125 -0.56 0.56 16.88
C LEU A 125 0.18 1.50 15.92
N GLY A 126 -0.51 2.06 14.93
CA GLY A 126 0.08 3.03 14.02
C GLY A 126 0.55 4.31 14.73
N LEU A 127 -0.16 4.77 15.77
CA LEU A 127 0.28 5.90 16.59
C LEU A 127 1.50 5.57 17.46
N GLN A 128 1.74 4.30 17.79
CA GLN A 128 2.97 3.89 18.48
C GLN A 128 4.19 3.96 17.54
N THR A 129 4.01 3.69 16.23
CA THR A 129 5.09 3.82 15.26
C THR A 129 5.39 5.27 14.92
N ASN A 130 4.36 6.08 14.73
CA ASN A 130 4.48 7.52 14.46
C ASN A 130 3.44 8.33 15.25
N PRO A 131 3.80 8.83 16.43
CA PRO A 131 2.89 9.62 17.29
C PRO A 131 2.42 10.93 16.67
N THR A 132 3.08 11.43 15.63
CA THR A 132 2.72 12.70 14.96
C THR A 132 1.85 12.52 13.73
N TYR A 133 1.49 11.28 13.38
CA TYR A 133 0.68 11.00 12.20
C TYR A 133 -0.78 11.42 12.39
N ALA A 134 -1.10 12.65 12.00
CA ALA A 134 -2.37 13.32 12.27
C ALA A 134 -3.59 12.53 11.78
N THR A 135 -3.48 11.85 10.65
CA THR A 135 -4.57 11.04 10.06
C THR A 135 -5.05 9.94 11.01
N LEU A 136 -4.13 9.26 11.72
CA LEU A 136 -4.49 8.23 12.69
C LEU A 136 -5.26 8.81 13.88
N TYR A 137 -4.85 9.98 14.39
CA TYR A 137 -5.60 10.67 15.43
C TYR A 137 -6.99 11.06 14.97
N GLN A 138 -7.12 11.58 13.75
CA GLN A 138 -8.40 11.98 13.19
C GLN A 138 -9.33 10.78 13.03
N ASN A 139 -8.85 9.68 12.46
CA ASN A 139 -9.63 8.46 12.28
C ASN A 139 -10.05 7.86 13.62
N LEU A 140 -9.13 7.79 14.59
CA LEU A 140 -9.43 7.30 15.94
C LEU A 140 -10.43 8.18 16.67
N SER A 141 -10.30 9.49 16.55
CA SER A 141 -11.24 10.47 17.12
C SER A 141 -12.65 10.32 16.53
N THR A 142 -12.75 10.18 15.20
CA THR A 142 -14.01 9.96 14.49
C THR A 142 -14.68 8.66 14.94
N LEU A 143 -13.91 7.58 15.09
CA LEU A 143 -14.41 6.30 15.56
C LEU A 143 -14.94 6.38 17.00
N TYR A 144 -14.23 7.05 17.91
CA TYR A 144 -14.70 7.24 19.27
C TYR A 144 -15.93 8.14 19.35
N ALA A 145 -15.99 9.20 18.54
CA ALA A 145 -17.18 10.07 18.46
C ALA A 145 -18.41 9.27 17.98
N GLY A 146 -18.25 8.44 16.94
CA GLY A 146 -19.32 7.57 16.46
C GLY A 146 -19.82 6.60 17.53
N ARG A 147 -18.91 5.95 18.26
CA ARG A 147 -19.28 5.07 19.39
C ARG A 147 -20.02 5.80 20.50
N ALA A 148 -19.55 7.01 20.84
CA ALA A 148 -20.22 7.84 21.86
C ALA A 148 -21.64 8.25 21.44
N ILE A 149 -21.82 8.64 20.17
CA ILE A 149 -23.14 8.98 19.62
C ILE A 149 -24.06 7.76 19.64
N SER A 150 -23.58 6.58 19.23
CA SER A 150 -24.36 5.36 19.28
C SER A 150 -24.79 4.98 20.68
N ALA A 151 -23.86 5.03 21.66
CA ALA A 151 -24.16 4.74 23.05
C ALA A 151 -25.15 5.74 23.67
N TYR A 152 -25.03 7.05 23.31
CA TYR A 152 -25.97 8.07 23.75
C TYR A 152 -27.36 7.85 23.16
N ARG A 153 -27.44 7.49 21.87
CA ARG A 153 -28.72 7.19 21.20
C ARG A 153 -29.39 5.97 21.83
N GLU A 154 -28.65 4.91 22.07
CA GLU A 154 -29.14 3.71 22.75
C GLU A 154 -29.69 4.03 24.15
N ALA A 155 -28.96 4.83 24.93
CA ALA A 155 -29.39 5.24 26.28
C ALA A 155 -30.65 6.10 26.28
N LEU A 156 -30.85 6.93 25.25
CA LEU A 156 -32.02 7.84 25.18
C LEU A 156 -33.26 7.22 24.54
N LEU A 157 -33.07 6.37 23.51
CA LEU A 157 -34.16 5.91 22.65
C LEU A 157 -34.54 4.43 22.92
N GLY A 158 -33.79 3.74 23.74
CA GLY A 158 -33.92 2.29 23.94
C GLY A 158 -33.37 1.49 22.77
N THR A 159 -33.41 0.16 22.89
CA THR A 159 -32.76 -0.79 21.98
C THR A 159 -33.32 -0.92 20.58
N ASP A 160 -34.36 -0.15 20.21
CA ASP A 160 -35.06 -0.24 18.93
C ASP A 160 -34.48 0.71 17.84
N ALA A 161 -33.38 1.39 18.12
CA ALA A 161 -32.71 2.23 17.13
C ALA A 161 -31.93 1.34 16.16
N ASP A 162 -32.42 1.25 14.92
CA ASP A 162 -31.81 0.58 13.78
C ASP A 162 -30.28 0.87 13.71
N GLU A 163 -29.46 -0.17 13.93
CA GLU A 163 -27.99 -0.11 13.84
C GLU A 163 -27.50 0.32 12.44
N SER A 164 -28.39 0.29 11.43
CA SER A 164 -28.04 0.56 10.03
C SER A 164 -27.82 2.03 9.70
N SER A 165 -28.19 2.97 10.59
CA SER A 165 -28.15 4.41 10.30
C SER A 165 -26.99 5.19 10.93
N GLY A 166 -26.02 4.52 11.53
CA GLY A 166 -24.75 5.14 11.87
C GLY A 166 -24.01 5.48 10.59
N ASP A 167 -24.18 6.69 10.07
CA ASP A 167 -23.50 7.17 8.85
C ASP A 167 -21.98 7.30 9.10
N PHE A 168 -21.30 6.15 9.18
CA PHE A 168 -19.83 6.05 9.21
C PHE A 168 -19.21 6.42 7.84
N ARG A 169 -19.99 6.90 6.86
CA ARG A 169 -19.52 7.40 5.57
C ARG A 169 -18.65 8.65 5.66
N ALA A 170 -18.60 9.28 6.84
CA ALA A 170 -17.71 10.42 7.09
C ALA A 170 -16.27 10.03 7.45
N LEU A 171 -15.90 8.75 7.38
CA LEU A 171 -14.48 8.37 7.31
C LEU A 171 -14.01 8.63 5.88
N ASP A 172 -13.81 9.90 5.54
CA ASP A 172 -13.20 10.28 4.28
C ASP A 172 -11.82 9.61 4.18
N LEU A 173 -11.71 8.73 3.20
CA LEU A 173 -10.42 8.27 2.71
C LEU A 173 -9.67 9.51 2.22
N LEU A 174 -8.84 10.11 3.09
CA LEU A 174 -8.04 11.27 2.71
C LEU A 174 -7.19 10.90 1.51
N PRO A 175 -7.26 11.67 0.43
CA PRO A 175 -6.46 11.45 -0.74
C PRO A 175 -4.97 11.54 -0.38
N LEU A 176 -4.13 10.72 -1.02
CA LEU A 176 -2.70 10.59 -0.79
C LEU A 176 -1.88 11.87 -1.06
N ASP A 177 -2.47 12.86 -1.68
CA ASP A 177 -1.89 14.16 -1.97
C ASP A 177 -1.54 14.99 -0.72
N MET A 178 -2.00 14.56 0.47
CA MET A 178 -1.61 15.17 1.74
C MET A 178 -0.30 14.59 2.32
N LEU A 179 0.24 13.50 1.77
CA LEU A 179 1.46 12.83 2.25
C LEU A 179 2.77 13.48 1.74
N GLY A 180 2.69 14.54 0.94
CA GLY A 180 3.86 15.13 0.25
C GLY A 180 4.26 16.54 0.66
N LYS A 181 3.77 17.08 1.78
CA LYS A 181 4.11 18.46 2.20
C LYS A 181 4.58 18.50 3.64
N HIS A 182 5.80 17.98 3.84
CA HIS A 182 6.66 18.41 4.96
C HIS A 182 8.12 18.36 4.53
#